data_0ab8bcdf4a6fafee402760a88f219478
#
_entry.id   0ab8bcdf4a6fafee402760a88f219478
#
_cell.length_a   1.000
_cell.length_b   1.000
_cell.length_c   1.000
_cell.angle_alpha   90.00
_cell.angle_beta   90.00
_cell.angle_gamma   90.00
#
_symmetry.space_group_name_H-M   'P 1'
#
loop_
_entity.id
_entity.type
_entity.pdbx_description
1 polymer ?
#
loop_
_entity_poly.entity_id
_entity_poly.type
_entity_poly.pdbx_seq_one_letter_code
_entity_poly.pdbx_strand_id
1 'polypeptide(L)'
;MGRRRKNGDGTIRFRESDGRWEGRLIIGYDEHGKAIKKTVTAKTKTECEKKLNKIKSTTNVVVKEKNKPEMPFGDWMDFWYKNYCKPALRPYTQITYEQRIYNQIIPKIGATPLNQVTTGLLDRFYAHLKVDGRLVKREIYGAGLANSVIRSIHAHCRAALEKAVREGLIRKNPAKHCKLPPKKSPEVEVLTPAEMQRLLIQAKEEGFYEMFLLALGTGLRRGELLALQWDDINFRKCELSVTKQVHYRNKELIISEPKTKAANRTIVLPKPLIEVLKEYKKKVRSKWLFPSPNKFEDVPRDPCSCRKRLSLILEHAGCKHVPFHALRHTFATQALRYGMDVKTLATTIGHESVETTLNVYSHATDEGLKSAARSIDRAMGVISGVDSEEEEIIEPVKPPKTPREKYTPYKGKKRKPGTGYVTQVSKNCWQGRYTPTVNGERIPRNIYAPTKEECEKKLAKLIEDMQEELAIMRNQEAVTQSM
;
A
#
# COMPACT_ATOMS: atom_id res chain seq x y z
N MET A 1 -59.64 13.24 -29.04
CA MET A 1 -58.79 13.64 -27.94
C MET A 1 -57.37 13.86 -28.46
N GLY A 2 -56.86 15.09 -28.44
CA GLY A 2 -55.51 15.41 -28.99
C GLY A 2 -54.40 14.87 -28.11
N ARG A 3 -53.39 14.21 -28.71
CA ARG A 3 -52.20 13.64 -28.06
C ARG A 3 -51.47 14.75 -27.28
N ARG A 4 -51.24 14.57 -25.96
CA ARG A 4 -50.43 15.48 -25.12
C ARG A 4 -49.04 15.62 -25.71
N ARG A 5 -48.54 16.86 -25.91
CA ARG A 5 -47.17 17.14 -26.36
C ARG A 5 -46.17 16.74 -25.29
N LYS A 6 -44.96 16.35 -25.72
CA LYS A 6 -43.87 15.99 -24.81
C LYS A 6 -43.38 17.23 -24.02
N ASN A 7 -42.90 17.02 -22.82
CA ASN A 7 -42.28 18.10 -22.03
C ASN A 7 -41.12 18.74 -22.83
N GLY A 8 -41.15 20.07 -22.95
CA GLY A 8 -40.16 20.86 -23.73
C GLY A 8 -40.66 21.24 -25.16
N ASP A 9 -41.78 20.72 -25.63
CA ASP A 9 -42.28 21.04 -26.96
C ASP A 9 -43.11 22.34 -27.03
N GLY A 10 -43.28 23.04 -25.90
CA GLY A 10 -44.11 24.23 -25.79
C GLY A 10 -45.59 23.93 -25.83
N THR A 11 -46.40 24.96 -25.58
CA THR A 11 -47.89 24.89 -25.64
C THR A 11 -48.37 25.64 -26.84
N ILE A 12 -49.41 25.11 -27.53
CA ILE A 12 -50.11 25.80 -28.60
C ILE A 12 -51.59 25.83 -28.22
N ARG A 13 -52.20 27.00 -28.25
CA ARG A 13 -53.61 27.21 -27.99
C ARG A 13 -54.23 28.15 -29.03
N PHE A 14 -55.50 28.00 -29.28
CA PHE A 14 -56.28 28.96 -30.07
C PHE A 14 -56.69 30.10 -29.13
N ARG A 15 -56.59 31.31 -29.60
CA ARG A 15 -56.93 32.54 -28.86
C ARG A 15 -58.19 33.10 -29.52
N GLU A 16 -59.32 32.95 -28.85
CA GLU A 16 -60.60 33.35 -29.36
C GLU A 16 -60.76 34.87 -29.53
N SER A 17 -60.07 35.66 -28.73
CA SER A 17 -60.14 37.09 -28.75
C SER A 17 -59.65 37.78 -30.05
N ASP A 18 -58.81 37.12 -30.83
CA ASP A 18 -58.27 37.66 -32.11
C ASP A 18 -58.23 36.60 -33.24
N GLY A 19 -58.83 35.41 -33.02
CA GLY A 19 -58.90 34.34 -34.00
C GLY A 19 -57.54 33.73 -34.41
N ARG A 20 -56.52 33.84 -33.58
CA ARG A 20 -55.17 33.36 -33.91
C ARG A 20 -54.70 32.22 -33.00
N TRP A 21 -53.79 31.43 -33.55
CA TRP A 21 -53.06 30.40 -32.77
C TRP A 21 -51.86 31.02 -32.07
N GLU A 22 -51.76 30.78 -30.78
CA GLU A 22 -50.65 31.23 -29.93
C GLU A 22 -49.79 30.04 -29.50
N GLY A 23 -48.47 30.08 -29.79
CA GLY A 23 -47.50 29.12 -29.33
C GLY A 23 -46.58 29.73 -28.26
N ARG A 24 -46.40 29.06 -27.14
CA ARG A 24 -45.48 29.49 -26.07
C ARG A 24 -44.42 28.45 -25.83
N LEU A 25 -43.15 28.89 -25.84
CA LEU A 25 -41.95 28.08 -25.51
C LEU A 25 -41.20 28.73 -24.37
N ILE A 26 -40.81 27.93 -23.35
CA ILE A 26 -39.88 28.37 -22.31
C ILE A 26 -38.47 28.22 -22.90
N ILE A 27 -37.73 29.34 -22.96
CA ILE A 27 -36.39 29.42 -23.56
C ILE A 27 -35.30 29.48 -22.50
N GLY A 28 -35.61 29.63 -21.23
CA GLY A 28 -34.70 29.70 -20.11
C GLY A 28 -35.38 30.15 -18.82
N TYR A 29 -34.60 30.40 -17.81
CA TYR A 29 -35.02 31.00 -16.54
C TYR A 29 -34.11 32.19 -16.24
N ASP A 30 -34.66 33.26 -15.63
CA ASP A 30 -33.88 34.42 -15.18
C ASP A 30 -33.10 34.12 -13.89
N GLU A 31 -32.37 35.11 -13.40
CA GLU A 31 -31.53 35.01 -12.18
C GLU A 31 -32.34 34.67 -10.91
N HIS A 32 -33.66 34.89 -10.96
CA HIS A 32 -34.61 34.63 -9.87
C HIS A 32 -35.44 33.34 -10.10
N GLY A 33 -35.08 32.52 -11.10
CA GLY A 33 -35.76 31.25 -11.39
C GLY A 33 -37.11 31.40 -12.14
N LYS A 34 -37.45 32.61 -12.61
CA LYS A 34 -38.66 32.88 -13.37
C LYS A 34 -38.50 32.49 -14.84
N ALA A 35 -39.46 31.72 -15.37
CA ALA A 35 -39.37 31.22 -16.73
C ALA A 35 -39.46 32.34 -17.77
N ILE A 36 -38.40 32.44 -18.61
CA ILE A 36 -38.36 33.31 -19.78
C ILE A 36 -39.13 32.61 -20.90
N LYS A 37 -40.28 33.19 -21.33
CA LYS A 37 -41.16 32.61 -22.32
C LYS A 37 -41.08 33.40 -23.62
N LYS A 38 -40.96 32.71 -24.76
CA LYS A 38 -41.13 33.32 -26.11
C LYS A 38 -42.45 32.87 -26.66
N THR A 39 -43.21 33.85 -27.16
CA THR A 39 -44.58 33.64 -27.70
C THR A 39 -44.58 33.94 -29.19
N VAL A 40 -45.23 33.12 -29.97
CA VAL A 40 -45.49 33.31 -31.43
C VAL A 40 -46.96 33.24 -31.69
N THR A 41 -47.43 34.02 -32.65
CA THR A 41 -48.83 33.98 -33.12
C THR A 41 -48.89 33.73 -34.63
N ALA A 42 -49.91 33.02 -35.08
CA ALA A 42 -50.16 32.72 -36.49
C ALA A 42 -51.66 32.55 -36.77
N LYS A 43 -52.06 32.71 -38.03
CA LYS A 43 -53.46 32.52 -38.45
C LYS A 43 -53.85 31.03 -38.44
N THR A 44 -52.91 30.11 -38.67
CA THR A 44 -53.20 28.69 -38.67
C THR A 44 -52.34 27.95 -37.63
N LYS A 45 -52.85 26.80 -37.17
CA LYS A 45 -52.09 25.94 -36.19
C LYS A 45 -50.78 25.47 -36.73
N THR A 46 -50.75 25.07 -38.02
CA THR A 46 -49.58 24.55 -38.72
C THR A 46 -48.50 25.62 -38.86
N GLU A 47 -48.84 26.86 -39.13
CA GLU A 47 -47.92 27.98 -39.22
C GLU A 47 -47.36 28.32 -37.82
N CYS A 48 -48.19 28.27 -36.78
CA CYS A 48 -47.78 28.46 -35.41
C CYS A 48 -46.76 27.40 -34.97
N GLU A 49 -46.96 26.10 -35.36
CA GLU A 49 -46.03 25.01 -35.12
C GLU A 49 -44.72 25.21 -35.85
N LYS A 50 -44.71 25.62 -37.11
CA LYS A 50 -43.53 25.95 -37.87
C LYS A 50 -42.72 27.07 -37.23
N LYS A 51 -43.37 28.16 -36.80
CA LYS A 51 -42.74 29.29 -36.11
C LYS A 51 -42.15 28.86 -34.75
N LEU A 52 -42.86 28.00 -33.99
CA LEU A 52 -42.40 27.48 -32.72
C LEU A 52 -41.19 26.57 -32.89
N ASN A 53 -41.19 25.69 -33.90
CA ASN A 53 -40.06 24.81 -34.22
C ASN A 53 -38.84 25.59 -34.72
N LYS A 54 -39.04 26.69 -35.46
CA LYS A 54 -37.95 27.58 -35.88
C LYS A 54 -37.29 28.26 -34.66
N ILE A 55 -38.07 28.72 -33.68
CA ILE A 55 -37.56 29.23 -32.42
C ILE A 55 -36.83 28.14 -31.67
N LYS A 56 -37.36 26.92 -31.62
CA LYS A 56 -36.72 25.78 -30.96
C LYS A 56 -35.34 25.42 -31.59
N SER A 57 -35.24 25.41 -32.92
CA SER A 57 -34.00 25.17 -33.62
C SER A 57 -33.00 26.33 -33.48
N THR A 58 -33.47 27.57 -33.44
CA THR A 58 -32.61 28.76 -33.26
C THR A 58 -32.21 28.95 -31.79
N THR A 59 -33.00 28.47 -30.83
CA THR A 59 -32.72 28.57 -29.38
C THR A 59 -31.85 27.41 -28.90
N ASN A 60 -31.74 26.31 -29.67
CA ASN A 60 -30.70 25.29 -29.48
C ASN A 60 -29.28 25.80 -29.87
N VAL A 61 -29.19 26.95 -30.53
CA VAL A 61 -27.96 27.72 -30.68
C VAL A 61 -27.79 28.59 -29.43
N VAL A 62 -27.19 27.99 -28.41
CA VAL A 62 -26.28 28.71 -27.49
C VAL A 62 -26.93 29.92 -26.82
N VAL A 63 -27.53 29.75 -25.66
CA VAL A 63 -27.29 30.70 -24.60
C VAL A 63 -25.78 30.54 -24.27
N LYS A 64 -24.94 31.25 -25.00
CA LYS A 64 -23.62 31.65 -24.51
C LYS A 64 -23.90 32.49 -23.27
N GLU A 65 -23.79 31.88 -22.11
CA GLU A 65 -23.60 32.63 -20.87
C GLU A 65 -22.41 33.57 -21.13
N LYS A 66 -22.71 34.87 -21.23
CA LYS A 66 -21.69 35.90 -21.31
C LYS A 66 -20.82 35.76 -20.06
N ASN A 67 -19.58 35.28 -20.28
CA ASN A 67 -18.39 35.51 -19.46
C ASN A 67 -18.57 35.38 -17.94
N LYS A 68 -18.90 34.20 -17.42
CA LYS A 68 -18.23 33.76 -16.20
C LYS A 68 -16.81 33.33 -16.63
N PRO A 69 -15.75 33.83 -15.99
CA PRO A 69 -14.41 33.31 -16.27
C PRO A 69 -14.46 31.78 -16.11
N GLU A 70 -14.12 31.08 -17.20
CA GLU A 70 -14.21 29.62 -17.22
C GLU A 70 -13.27 29.09 -16.15
N MET A 71 -13.82 28.59 -15.03
CA MET A 71 -13.04 28.05 -13.91
C MET A 71 -12.08 26.99 -14.42
N PRO A 72 -10.77 27.11 -14.21
CA PRO A 72 -9.81 26.06 -14.55
C PRO A 72 -10.11 24.77 -13.77
N PHE A 73 -9.88 23.63 -14.42
CA PHE A 73 -10.09 22.34 -13.75
C PHE A 73 -9.22 22.18 -12.49
N GLY A 74 -8.01 22.76 -12.51
CA GLY A 74 -7.10 22.79 -11.35
C GLY A 74 -7.69 23.50 -10.13
N ASP A 75 -8.33 24.64 -10.35
CA ASP A 75 -8.98 25.43 -9.29
C ASP A 75 -10.16 24.66 -8.71
N TRP A 76 -10.94 24.00 -9.58
CA TRP A 76 -12.01 23.12 -9.14
C TRP A 76 -11.48 21.92 -8.33
N MET A 77 -10.40 21.29 -8.76
CA MET A 77 -9.77 20.16 -8.04
C MET A 77 -9.27 20.58 -6.66
N ASP A 78 -8.65 21.76 -6.55
CA ASP A 78 -8.19 22.32 -5.27
C ASP A 78 -9.37 22.62 -4.35
N PHE A 79 -10.38 23.33 -4.87
CA PHE A 79 -11.61 23.64 -4.13
C PHE A 79 -12.33 22.38 -3.66
N TRP A 80 -12.52 21.39 -4.55
CA TRP A 80 -13.14 20.12 -4.23
C TRP A 80 -12.37 19.37 -3.13
N TYR A 81 -11.06 19.32 -3.25
CA TYR A 81 -10.25 18.65 -2.26
C TYR A 81 -10.34 19.33 -0.88
N LYS A 82 -10.14 20.64 -0.82
CA LYS A 82 -10.10 21.38 0.43
C LYS A 82 -11.44 21.38 1.17
N ASN A 83 -12.54 21.53 0.43
CA ASN A 83 -13.86 21.73 1.03
C ASN A 83 -14.66 20.43 1.21
N TYR A 84 -14.51 19.45 0.33
CA TYR A 84 -15.33 18.22 0.38
C TYR A 84 -14.56 16.99 0.82
N CYS A 85 -13.23 16.93 0.61
CA CYS A 85 -12.47 15.72 0.90
C CYS A 85 -11.63 15.87 2.17
N LYS A 86 -10.81 16.92 2.26
CA LYS A 86 -9.82 17.08 3.32
C LYS A 86 -10.38 16.95 4.74
N PRO A 87 -11.55 17.57 5.08
CA PRO A 87 -12.11 17.48 6.43
C PRO A 87 -12.48 16.05 6.86
N ALA A 88 -12.90 15.21 5.91
CA ALA A 88 -13.33 13.83 6.16
C ALA A 88 -12.20 12.80 6.06
N LEU A 89 -11.05 13.18 5.50
CA LEU A 89 -9.94 12.26 5.25
C LEU A 89 -8.97 12.20 6.42
N ARG A 90 -8.50 11.00 6.73
CA ARG A 90 -7.39 10.79 7.67
C ARG A 90 -6.11 11.43 7.13
N PRO A 91 -5.21 11.94 8.00
CA PRO A 91 -4.00 12.66 7.59
C PRO A 91 -3.13 11.96 6.56
N TYR A 92 -2.94 10.64 6.67
CA TYR A 92 -2.16 9.88 5.69
C TYR A 92 -2.83 9.79 4.31
N THR A 93 -4.16 9.73 4.29
CA THR A 93 -4.93 9.74 3.03
C THR A 93 -4.86 11.12 2.38
N GLN A 94 -4.86 12.20 3.17
CA GLN A 94 -4.68 13.57 2.67
C GLN A 94 -3.37 13.70 1.87
N ILE A 95 -2.25 13.21 2.42
CA ILE A 95 -0.95 13.23 1.71
C ILE A 95 -1.05 12.54 0.33
N THR A 96 -1.72 11.40 0.27
CA THR A 96 -1.89 10.65 -0.98
C THR A 96 -2.74 11.42 -1.99
N TYR A 97 -3.81 12.10 -1.54
CA TYR A 97 -4.64 12.95 -2.38
C TYR A 97 -3.83 14.15 -2.87
N GLU A 98 -3.14 14.83 -1.97
CA GLU A 98 -2.31 16.00 -2.27
C GLU A 98 -1.24 15.67 -3.30
N GLN A 99 -0.49 14.59 -3.12
CA GLN A 99 0.51 14.15 -4.10
C GLN A 99 -0.08 13.89 -5.49
N ARG A 100 -1.29 13.35 -5.58
CA ARG A 100 -1.93 13.07 -6.87
C ARG A 100 -2.54 14.31 -7.50
N ILE A 101 -3.18 15.14 -6.72
CA ILE A 101 -3.82 16.36 -7.20
C ILE A 101 -2.77 17.38 -7.60
N TYR A 102 -1.87 17.75 -6.69
CA TYR A 102 -0.93 18.86 -6.91
C TYR A 102 0.30 18.47 -7.75
N ASN A 103 0.73 17.22 -7.72
CA ASN A 103 1.92 16.81 -8.47
C ASN A 103 1.60 16.12 -9.80
N GLN A 104 0.37 15.61 -10.00
CA GLN A 104 0.02 14.88 -11.21
C GLN A 104 -1.11 15.52 -12.01
N ILE A 105 -2.24 15.87 -11.37
CA ILE A 105 -3.44 16.33 -12.07
C ILE A 105 -3.29 17.81 -12.46
N ILE A 106 -3.10 18.68 -11.47
CA ILE A 106 -3.07 20.14 -11.70
C ILE A 106 -1.97 20.56 -12.69
N PRO A 107 -0.71 20.08 -12.57
CA PRO A 107 0.35 20.53 -13.50
C PRO A 107 0.14 20.08 -14.94
N LYS A 108 -0.63 19.03 -15.19
CA LYS A 108 -0.77 18.43 -16.53
C LYS A 108 -2.03 18.87 -17.25
N ILE A 109 -3.15 18.95 -16.54
CA ILE A 109 -4.46 19.24 -17.12
C ILE A 109 -5.24 20.33 -16.35
N GLY A 110 -4.67 20.91 -15.30
CA GLY A 110 -5.35 21.88 -14.45
C GLY A 110 -5.69 23.21 -15.13
N ALA A 111 -4.89 23.65 -16.13
CA ALA A 111 -5.16 24.87 -16.89
C ALA A 111 -6.38 24.76 -17.83
N THR A 112 -6.86 23.52 -18.10
CA THR A 112 -8.01 23.32 -18.98
C THR A 112 -9.28 23.85 -18.31
N PRO A 113 -10.13 24.65 -18.99
CA PRO A 113 -11.43 25.04 -18.48
C PRO A 113 -12.29 23.83 -18.10
N LEU A 114 -12.98 23.87 -16.97
CA LEU A 114 -13.74 22.74 -16.41
C LEU A 114 -14.79 22.19 -17.40
N ASN A 115 -15.43 23.06 -18.17
CA ASN A 115 -16.43 22.71 -19.19
C ASN A 115 -15.82 22.12 -20.46
N GLN A 116 -14.49 22.27 -20.68
CA GLN A 116 -13.75 21.71 -21.80
C GLN A 116 -13.02 20.41 -21.46
N VAL A 117 -13.08 19.95 -20.23
CA VAL A 117 -12.56 18.63 -19.83
C VAL A 117 -13.38 17.54 -20.54
N THR A 118 -12.74 16.83 -21.45
CA THR A 118 -13.36 15.75 -22.24
C THR A 118 -12.79 14.38 -21.88
N THR A 119 -13.52 13.30 -22.22
CA THR A 119 -13.03 11.93 -22.08
C THR A 119 -11.70 11.73 -22.82
N GLY A 120 -11.58 12.27 -24.06
CA GLY A 120 -10.35 12.16 -24.84
C GLY A 120 -9.14 12.91 -24.23
N LEU A 121 -9.38 14.02 -23.53
CA LEU A 121 -8.31 14.70 -22.76
C LEU A 121 -7.83 13.81 -21.61
N LEU A 122 -8.76 13.24 -20.84
CA LEU A 122 -8.45 12.36 -19.72
C LEU A 122 -7.74 11.08 -20.18
N ASP A 123 -8.18 10.47 -21.29
CA ASP A 123 -7.53 9.28 -21.84
C ASP A 123 -6.09 9.55 -22.27
N ARG A 124 -5.83 10.70 -22.94
CA ARG A 124 -4.45 11.13 -23.28
C ARG A 124 -3.61 11.39 -22.03
N PHE A 125 -4.20 12.01 -21.02
CA PHE A 125 -3.54 12.23 -19.74
C PHE A 125 -3.15 10.92 -19.06
N TYR A 126 -4.04 9.91 -19.00
CA TYR A 126 -3.71 8.61 -18.41
C TYR A 126 -2.68 7.84 -19.24
N ALA A 127 -2.73 7.93 -20.56
CA ALA A 127 -1.72 7.36 -21.45
C ALA A 127 -0.34 7.99 -21.20
N HIS A 128 -0.27 9.33 -21.07
CA HIS A 128 0.96 10.02 -20.71
C HIS A 128 1.50 9.58 -19.36
N LEU A 129 0.65 9.45 -18.32
CA LEU A 129 1.07 8.97 -17.01
C LEU A 129 1.65 7.55 -17.05
N LYS A 130 1.20 6.73 -17.98
CA LYS A 130 1.71 5.36 -18.18
C LYS A 130 3.13 5.33 -18.74
N VAL A 131 3.49 6.32 -19.56
CA VAL A 131 4.80 6.42 -20.20
C VAL A 131 5.76 7.28 -19.37
N ASP A 132 5.32 8.45 -18.91
CA ASP A 132 6.16 9.48 -18.28
C ASP A 132 5.46 10.20 -17.12
N GLY A 133 4.86 9.44 -16.21
CA GLY A 133 4.15 10.00 -15.05
C GLY A 133 4.95 10.00 -13.74
N ARG A 134 6.08 9.30 -13.67
CA ARG A 134 6.84 9.17 -12.43
C ARG A 134 7.75 10.36 -12.21
N LEU A 135 7.64 11.01 -11.04
CA LEU A 135 8.43 12.19 -10.69
C LEU A 135 9.69 11.85 -9.89
N VAL A 136 9.68 10.76 -9.13
CA VAL A 136 10.76 10.39 -8.20
C VAL A 136 11.19 8.95 -8.44
N LYS A 137 12.51 8.67 -8.32
CA LYS A 137 13.11 7.33 -8.48
C LYS A 137 12.85 6.72 -9.86
N ARG A 138 12.93 7.54 -10.90
CA ARG A 138 12.74 7.12 -12.31
C ARG A 138 13.78 6.10 -12.76
N GLU A 139 15.01 6.24 -12.28
CA GLU A 139 16.15 5.35 -12.57
C GLU A 139 15.92 3.92 -12.05
N ILE A 140 15.22 3.79 -10.91
CA ILE A 140 14.96 2.49 -10.26
C ILE A 140 13.71 1.80 -10.81
N TYR A 141 12.63 2.58 -11.03
CA TYR A 141 11.30 2.03 -11.33
C TYR A 141 10.76 2.39 -12.72
N GLY A 142 11.58 3.02 -13.55
CA GLY A 142 11.19 3.54 -14.88
C GLY A 142 10.34 4.82 -14.79
N ALA A 143 10.11 5.44 -15.95
CA ALA A 143 9.43 6.73 -16.06
C ALA A 143 7.92 6.66 -15.87
N GLY A 144 7.31 5.52 -16.16
CA GLY A 144 5.85 5.34 -16.10
C GLY A 144 5.30 5.06 -14.71
N LEU A 145 4.03 5.38 -14.49
CA LEU A 145 3.31 5.03 -13.27
C LEU A 145 2.68 3.63 -13.38
N ALA A 146 2.58 2.95 -12.23
CA ALA A 146 1.87 1.68 -12.13
C ALA A 146 0.37 1.84 -12.41
N ASN A 147 -0.26 0.81 -12.99
CA ASN A 147 -1.69 0.82 -13.34
C ASN A 147 -2.59 1.19 -12.15
N SER A 148 -2.27 0.71 -10.94
CA SER A 148 -3.01 1.00 -9.72
C SER A 148 -2.97 2.49 -9.34
N VAL A 149 -1.83 3.16 -9.56
CA VAL A 149 -1.69 4.60 -9.29
C VAL A 149 -2.51 5.41 -10.30
N ILE A 150 -2.45 5.06 -11.60
CA ILE A 150 -3.25 5.72 -12.66
C ILE A 150 -4.75 5.57 -12.36
N ARG A 151 -5.19 4.36 -11.99
CA ARG A 151 -6.59 4.11 -11.61
C ARG A 151 -7.03 4.93 -10.39
N SER A 152 -6.12 5.14 -9.42
CA SER A 152 -6.40 5.99 -8.28
C SER A 152 -6.46 7.49 -8.65
N ILE A 153 -5.59 7.97 -9.56
CA ILE A 153 -5.68 9.34 -10.11
C ILE A 153 -7.01 9.53 -10.83
N HIS A 154 -7.41 8.54 -11.67
CA HIS A 154 -8.72 8.55 -12.31
C HIS A 154 -9.87 8.62 -11.32
N ALA A 155 -9.81 7.87 -10.21
CA ALA A 155 -10.83 7.89 -9.18
C ALA A 155 -11.01 9.30 -8.58
N HIS A 156 -9.92 10.04 -8.37
CA HIS A 156 -9.98 11.43 -7.89
C HIS A 156 -10.59 12.36 -8.95
N CYS A 157 -10.16 12.29 -10.22
CA CYS A 157 -10.77 13.04 -11.31
C CYS A 157 -12.26 12.75 -11.43
N ARG A 158 -12.64 11.46 -11.40
CA ARG A 158 -14.03 11.04 -11.51
C ARG A 158 -14.89 11.56 -10.38
N ALA A 159 -14.40 11.49 -9.13
CA ALA A 159 -15.14 11.98 -7.96
C ALA A 159 -15.30 13.50 -7.98
N ALA A 160 -14.26 14.25 -8.32
CA ALA A 160 -14.33 15.71 -8.44
C ALA A 160 -15.29 16.15 -9.56
N LEU A 161 -15.22 15.51 -10.73
CA LEU A 161 -16.11 15.80 -11.85
C LEU A 161 -17.55 15.38 -11.57
N GLU A 162 -17.79 14.30 -10.80
CA GLU A 162 -19.13 13.92 -10.36
C GLU A 162 -19.73 14.98 -9.40
N LYS A 163 -18.89 15.53 -8.53
CA LYS A 163 -19.30 16.64 -7.66
C LYS A 163 -19.60 17.89 -8.48
N ALA A 164 -18.80 18.21 -9.50
CA ALA A 164 -19.07 19.32 -10.44
C ALA A 164 -20.39 19.19 -11.17
N VAL A 165 -20.77 17.95 -11.54
CA VAL A 165 -22.10 17.69 -12.12
C VAL A 165 -23.22 17.99 -11.11
N ARG A 166 -23.05 17.56 -9.85
CA ARG A 166 -24.04 17.80 -8.78
C ARG A 166 -24.19 19.27 -8.44
N GLU A 167 -23.11 20.06 -8.54
CA GLU A 167 -23.10 21.50 -8.36
C GLU A 167 -23.60 22.28 -9.61
N GLY A 168 -23.94 21.56 -10.69
CA GLY A 168 -24.43 22.17 -11.93
C GLY A 168 -23.35 22.89 -12.76
N LEU A 169 -22.07 22.75 -12.44
CA LEU A 169 -20.95 23.35 -13.15
C LEU A 169 -20.71 22.73 -14.53
N ILE A 170 -20.97 21.43 -14.67
CA ILE A 170 -20.90 20.68 -15.91
C ILE A 170 -22.13 19.77 -16.08
N ARG A 171 -22.52 19.50 -17.32
CA ARG A 171 -23.74 18.71 -17.60
C ARG A 171 -23.56 17.20 -17.39
N LYS A 172 -22.38 16.66 -17.63
CA LYS A 172 -22.07 15.23 -17.54
C LYS A 172 -20.62 15.04 -17.10
N ASN A 173 -20.37 13.92 -16.45
CA ASN A 173 -19.01 13.56 -16.00
C ASN A 173 -18.25 12.87 -17.13
N PRO A 174 -17.22 13.51 -17.74
CA PRO A 174 -16.45 12.92 -18.83
C PRO A 174 -15.57 11.74 -18.41
N ALA A 175 -15.29 11.59 -17.10
CA ALA A 175 -14.48 10.49 -16.59
C ALA A 175 -15.21 9.14 -16.53
N LYS A 176 -16.55 9.08 -16.74
CA LYS A 176 -17.29 7.82 -16.65
C LYS A 176 -16.89 6.78 -17.71
N HIS A 177 -16.45 7.21 -18.88
CA HIS A 177 -16.21 6.34 -20.03
C HIS A 177 -14.72 6.31 -20.44
N CYS A 178 -13.80 6.70 -19.55
CA CYS A 178 -12.37 6.67 -19.83
C CYS A 178 -11.83 5.24 -19.92
N LYS A 179 -10.87 5.05 -20.84
CA LYS A 179 -10.13 3.79 -20.99
C LYS A 179 -9.04 3.71 -19.93
N LEU A 180 -9.17 2.77 -19.01
CA LEU A 180 -8.20 2.59 -17.92
C LEU A 180 -7.31 1.38 -18.17
N PRO A 181 -6.03 1.44 -17.73
CA PRO A 181 -5.17 0.27 -17.79
C PRO A 181 -5.77 -0.88 -16.95
N PRO A 182 -5.49 -2.16 -17.31
CA PRO A 182 -6.08 -3.32 -16.64
C PRO A 182 -5.72 -3.34 -15.15
N LYS A 183 -6.68 -3.81 -14.34
CA LYS A 183 -6.47 -4.08 -12.91
C LYS A 183 -5.75 -5.43 -12.80
N LYS A 184 -4.43 -5.44 -13.02
CA LYS A 184 -3.62 -6.62 -12.68
C LYS A 184 -3.23 -6.50 -11.21
N SER A 185 -3.67 -7.46 -10.40
CA SER A 185 -3.11 -7.70 -9.08
C SER A 185 -1.96 -8.69 -9.30
N PRO A 186 -0.70 -8.35 -9.02
CA PRO A 186 0.36 -9.34 -9.04
C PRO A 186 0.03 -10.42 -8.02
N GLU A 187 0.34 -11.68 -8.31
CA GLU A 187 0.29 -12.74 -7.31
C GLU A 187 1.17 -12.33 -6.12
N VAL A 188 0.61 -12.50 -4.93
CA VAL A 188 1.36 -12.19 -3.72
C VAL A 188 2.29 -13.35 -3.43
N GLU A 189 3.58 -13.13 -3.62
CA GLU A 189 4.58 -14.11 -3.24
C GLU A 189 4.57 -14.34 -1.73
N VAL A 190 4.44 -15.62 -1.34
CA VAL A 190 4.48 -16.07 0.06
C VAL A 190 5.71 -16.95 0.28
N LEU A 191 6.22 -16.98 1.51
CA LEU A 191 7.34 -17.84 1.88
C LEU A 191 6.87 -19.30 2.00
N THR A 192 7.66 -20.22 1.49
CA THR A 192 7.49 -21.65 1.74
C THR A 192 7.87 -22.01 3.19
N PRO A 193 7.43 -23.13 3.75
CA PRO A 193 7.83 -23.57 5.09
C PRO A 193 9.35 -23.62 5.29
N ALA A 194 10.09 -24.09 4.27
CA ALA A 194 11.56 -24.12 4.31
C ALA A 194 12.19 -22.71 4.31
N GLU A 195 11.61 -21.76 3.57
CA GLU A 195 12.06 -20.36 3.59
C GLU A 195 11.72 -19.68 4.93
N MET A 196 10.54 -19.97 5.52
CA MET A 196 10.18 -19.49 6.86
C MET A 196 11.19 -19.97 7.91
N GLN A 197 11.59 -21.23 7.85
CA GLN A 197 12.59 -21.80 8.76
C GLN A 197 13.94 -21.12 8.59
N ARG A 198 14.43 -20.94 7.36
CA ARG A 198 15.71 -20.24 7.10
C ARG A 198 15.66 -18.78 7.56
N LEU A 199 14.54 -18.09 7.29
CA LEU A 199 14.32 -16.72 7.77
C LEU A 199 14.43 -16.64 9.30
N LEU A 200 13.80 -17.57 10.04
CA LEU A 200 13.81 -17.57 11.51
C LEU A 200 15.18 -17.92 12.08
N ILE A 201 15.91 -18.84 11.46
CA ILE A 201 17.29 -19.15 11.87
C ILE A 201 18.17 -17.91 11.71
N GLN A 202 18.13 -17.27 10.54
CA GLN A 202 18.92 -16.06 10.29
C GLN A 202 18.48 -14.88 11.18
N ALA A 203 17.17 -14.74 11.40
CA ALA A 203 16.63 -13.73 12.30
C ALA A 203 17.10 -13.92 13.76
N LYS A 204 17.31 -15.17 14.19
CA LYS A 204 17.86 -15.47 15.54
C LYS A 204 19.29 -15.01 15.66
N GLU A 205 20.13 -15.24 14.66
CA GLU A 205 21.51 -14.77 14.61
C GLU A 205 21.63 -13.24 14.62
N GLU A 206 20.65 -12.54 14.00
CA GLU A 206 20.65 -11.08 13.92
C GLU A 206 19.82 -10.39 15.03
N GLY A 207 19.25 -11.15 15.99
CA GLY A 207 18.49 -10.60 17.12
C GLY A 207 17.08 -10.10 16.77
N PHE A 208 16.42 -10.71 15.76
CA PHE A 208 15.06 -10.37 15.30
C PHE A 208 14.11 -11.55 15.33
N TYR A 209 14.51 -12.65 15.96
CA TYR A 209 13.77 -13.91 15.98
C TYR A 209 12.34 -13.73 16.47
N GLU A 210 12.15 -13.15 17.64
CA GLU A 210 10.86 -13.03 18.30
C GLU A 210 9.88 -12.15 17.49
N MET A 211 10.43 -11.12 16.84
CA MET A 211 9.62 -10.23 15.99
C MET A 211 9.08 -10.95 14.75
N PHE A 212 9.94 -11.68 14.03
CA PHE A 212 9.49 -12.39 12.83
C PHE A 212 8.72 -13.65 13.16
N LEU A 213 9.03 -14.33 14.25
CA LEU A 213 8.23 -15.45 14.75
C LEU A 213 6.80 -15.00 15.07
N LEU A 214 6.63 -13.89 15.79
CA LEU A 214 5.31 -13.33 16.10
C LEU A 214 4.59 -12.87 14.82
N ALA A 215 5.29 -12.24 13.88
CA ALA A 215 4.71 -11.82 12.60
C ALA A 215 4.19 -13.00 11.78
N LEU A 216 4.97 -14.09 11.68
CA LEU A 216 4.62 -15.31 10.97
C LEU A 216 3.57 -16.15 11.72
N GLY A 217 3.51 -16.08 13.05
CA GLY A 217 2.56 -16.83 13.86
C GLY A 217 1.20 -16.16 14.06
N THR A 218 1.05 -14.88 13.71
CA THR A 218 -0.18 -14.10 13.97
C THR A 218 -0.73 -13.36 12.76
N GLY A 219 0.07 -13.17 11.73
CA GLY A 219 -0.31 -12.39 10.56
C GLY A 219 -0.59 -10.91 10.85
N LEU A 220 -0.04 -10.34 11.91
CA LEU A 220 -0.19 -8.92 12.27
C LEU A 220 0.31 -8.00 11.13
N ARG A 221 -0.37 -6.87 10.96
CA ARG A 221 0.18 -5.80 10.11
C ARG A 221 1.42 -5.22 10.77
N ARG A 222 2.42 -4.81 9.96
CA ARG A 222 3.66 -4.23 10.50
C ARG A 222 3.43 -3.14 11.56
N GLY A 223 2.48 -2.23 11.30
CA GLY A 223 2.17 -1.16 12.25
C GLY A 223 1.52 -1.66 13.54
N GLU A 224 0.72 -2.71 13.49
CA GLU A 224 0.13 -3.38 14.66
C GLU A 224 1.23 -4.07 15.46
N LEU A 225 2.07 -4.87 14.81
CA LEU A 225 3.18 -5.60 15.44
C LEU A 225 4.12 -4.68 16.22
N LEU A 226 4.48 -3.53 15.63
CA LEU A 226 5.41 -2.58 16.25
C LEU A 226 4.76 -1.71 17.33
N ALA A 227 3.44 -1.65 17.38
CA ALA A 227 2.69 -0.94 18.40
C ALA A 227 2.41 -1.78 19.65
N LEU A 228 2.79 -3.05 19.67
CA LEU A 228 2.54 -3.95 20.80
C LEU A 228 3.33 -3.55 22.03
N GLN A 229 2.63 -3.57 23.16
CA GLN A 229 3.18 -3.41 24.50
C GLN A 229 3.03 -4.72 25.27
N TRP A 230 3.80 -4.90 26.34
CA TRP A 230 3.70 -6.10 27.17
C TRP A 230 2.32 -6.26 27.82
N ASP A 231 1.62 -5.16 28.07
CA ASP A 231 0.26 -5.16 28.63
C ASP A 231 -0.81 -5.62 27.63
N ASP A 232 -0.47 -5.64 26.34
CA ASP A 232 -1.36 -6.17 25.30
C ASP A 232 -1.36 -7.72 25.29
N ILE A 233 -0.47 -8.39 26.06
CA ILE A 233 -0.35 -9.85 26.15
C ILE A 233 -0.85 -10.37 27.50
N ASN A 234 -1.89 -11.18 27.47
CA ASN A 234 -2.31 -11.96 28.63
C ASN A 234 -1.62 -13.34 28.59
N PHE A 235 -0.52 -13.46 29.34
CA PHE A 235 0.29 -14.70 29.37
C PHE A 235 -0.47 -15.90 30.01
N ARG A 236 -1.47 -15.67 30.87
CA ARG A 236 -2.26 -16.75 31.49
C ARG A 236 -3.29 -17.31 30.53
N LYS A 237 -3.98 -16.43 29.79
CA LYS A 237 -4.99 -16.82 28.81
C LYS A 237 -4.40 -17.12 27.44
N CYS A 238 -3.11 -16.87 27.21
CA CYS A 238 -2.46 -16.96 25.91
C CYS A 238 -3.12 -16.05 24.86
N GLU A 239 -3.50 -14.84 25.22
CA GLU A 239 -4.22 -13.88 24.38
C GLU A 239 -3.37 -12.66 24.08
N LEU A 240 -3.47 -12.15 22.85
CA LEU A 240 -2.86 -10.92 22.39
C LEU A 240 -3.93 -9.95 21.91
N SER A 241 -4.02 -8.78 22.51
CA SER A 241 -4.95 -7.72 22.14
C SER A 241 -4.32 -6.76 21.14
N VAL A 242 -4.97 -6.56 20.00
CA VAL A 242 -4.51 -5.64 18.94
C VAL A 242 -5.40 -4.42 18.94
N THR A 243 -4.95 -3.33 19.55
CA THR A 243 -5.73 -2.10 19.75
C THR A 243 -5.05 -0.84 19.20
N LYS A 244 -3.79 -0.97 18.77
CA LYS A 244 -2.94 0.16 18.36
C LYS A 244 -2.17 -0.17 17.09
N GLN A 245 -1.74 0.88 16.39
CA GLN A 245 -0.84 0.77 15.24
C GLN A 245 0.14 1.95 15.20
N VAL A 246 1.35 1.69 14.75
CA VAL A 246 2.40 2.71 14.54
C VAL A 246 2.46 3.10 13.08
N HIS A 247 2.49 4.39 12.83
CA HIS A 247 2.76 5.00 11.54
C HIS A 247 3.98 5.90 11.61
N TYR A 248 4.70 6.03 10.49
CA TYR A 248 5.78 6.99 10.36
C TYR A 248 5.32 8.14 9.44
N ARG A 249 5.32 9.36 9.97
CA ARG A 249 4.87 10.55 9.23
C ARG A 249 5.80 11.72 9.55
N ASN A 250 6.25 12.44 8.52
CA ASN A 250 7.08 13.64 8.65
C ASN A 250 8.29 13.45 9.59
N LYS A 251 8.93 12.28 9.52
CA LYS A 251 10.02 11.83 10.39
C LYS A 251 9.63 11.56 11.85
N GLU A 252 8.34 11.52 12.18
CA GLU A 252 7.81 11.22 13.51
C GLU A 252 7.05 9.89 13.54
N LEU A 253 7.14 9.17 14.66
CA LEU A 253 6.35 7.99 14.94
C LEU A 253 5.03 8.43 15.57
N ILE A 254 3.93 8.06 14.91
CA ILE A 254 2.58 8.34 15.39
C ILE A 254 1.91 7.03 15.77
N ILE A 255 1.44 6.95 16.99
CA ILE A 255 0.64 5.83 17.49
C ILE A 255 -0.82 6.24 17.35
N SER A 256 -1.63 5.38 16.77
CA SER A 256 -3.06 5.62 16.58
C SER A 256 -3.86 4.32 16.73
N GLU A 257 -5.15 4.46 16.98
CA GLU A 257 -6.07 3.34 16.89
C GLU A 257 -6.17 2.79 15.46
N PRO A 258 -6.50 1.51 15.29
CA PRO A 258 -6.73 0.91 13.99
C PRO A 258 -7.85 1.60 13.20
N LYS A 259 -7.85 1.42 11.87
CA LYS A 259 -8.79 2.10 10.97
C LYS A 259 -10.24 1.64 11.11
N THR A 260 -10.48 0.38 11.44
CA THR A 260 -11.80 -0.25 11.47
C THR A 260 -12.02 -0.95 12.82
N LYS A 261 -13.28 -1.12 13.21
CA LYS A 261 -13.64 -1.89 14.41
C LYS A 261 -13.14 -3.34 14.33
N ALA A 262 -13.16 -3.96 13.16
CA ALA A 262 -12.65 -5.32 12.92
C ALA A 262 -11.12 -5.44 13.13
N ALA A 263 -10.39 -4.35 13.13
CA ALA A 263 -8.96 -4.36 13.41
C ALA A 263 -8.65 -4.40 14.92
N ASN A 264 -9.60 -3.98 15.79
CA ASN A 264 -9.54 -4.22 17.23
C ASN A 264 -9.98 -5.66 17.48
N ARG A 265 -9.04 -6.52 17.85
CA ARG A 265 -9.27 -7.96 17.99
C ARG A 265 -8.34 -8.57 19.01
N THR A 266 -8.75 -9.71 19.54
CA THR A 266 -7.91 -10.57 20.36
C THR A 266 -7.52 -11.81 19.56
N ILE A 267 -6.25 -12.17 19.61
CA ILE A 267 -5.67 -13.34 18.93
C ILE A 267 -5.21 -14.31 20.01
N VAL A 268 -5.63 -15.57 19.91
CA VAL A 268 -5.11 -16.63 20.77
C VAL A 268 -3.74 -17.07 20.25
N LEU A 269 -2.74 -17.02 21.10
CA LEU A 269 -1.36 -17.38 20.77
C LEU A 269 -1.08 -18.86 21.13
N PRO A 270 -0.37 -19.60 20.26
CA PRO A 270 0.10 -20.93 20.59
C PRO A 270 1.02 -20.92 21.83
N LYS A 271 0.91 -21.94 22.70
CA LYS A 271 1.73 -22.04 23.91
C LYS A 271 3.24 -21.92 23.65
N PRO A 272 3.83 -22.57 22.61
CA PRO A 272 5.26 -22.39 22.33
C PRO A 272 5.67 -20.94 22.06
N LEU A 273 4.81 -20.15 21.38
CA LEU A 273 5.06 -18.75 21.12
C LEU A 273 5.02 -17.92 22.41
N ILE A 274 4.10 -18.24 23.32
CA ILE A 274 4.00 -17.61 24.64
C ILE A 274 5.28 -17.83 25.45
N GLU A 275 5.83 -19.05 25.45
CA GLU A 275 7.08 -19.33 26.18
C GLU A 275 8.26 -18.52 25.60
N VAL A 276 8.40 -18.45 24.29
CA VAL A 276 9.40 -17.59 23.65
C VAL A 276 9.23 -16.13 24.07
N LEU A 277 8.01 -15.62 24.11
CA LEU A 277 7.74 -14.22 24.50
C LEU A 277 8.00 -13.98 25.99
N LYS A 278 7.78 -14.96 26.88
CA LYS A 278 8.14 -14.87 28.29
C LYS A 278 9.66 -14.72 28.48
N GLU A 279 10.44 -15.55 27.79
CA GLU A 279 11.89 -15.48 27.83
C GLU A 279 12.40 -14.16 27.22
N TYR A 280 11.79 -13.70 26.14
CA TYR A 280 12.14 -12.43 25.52
C TYR A 280 11.84 -11.24 26.45
N LYS A 281 10.71 -11.29 27.20
CA LYS A 281 10.35 -10.24 28.17
C LYS A 281 11.43 -10.03 29.23
N LYS A 282 12.13 -11.07 29.66
CA LYS A 282 13.21 -10.97 30.65
C LYS A 282 14.39 -10.14 30.13
N LYS A 283 14.57 -10.06 28.80
CA LYS A 283 15.68 -9.38 28.13
C LYS A 283 15.38 -7.93 27.76
N VAL A 284 14.09 -7.55 27.70
CA VAL A 284 13.64 -6.25 27.19
C VAL A 284 13.21 -5.34 28.34
N ARG A 285 13.93 -4.23 28.54
CA ARG A 285 13.60 -3.19 29.52
C ARG A 285 12.86 -2.03 28.84
N SER A 286 11.65 -2.28 28.37
CA SER A 286 10.81 -1.29 27.70
C SER A 286 9.35 -1.74 27.84
N LYS A 287 8.43 -0.80 27.79
CA LYS A 287 6.99 -1.14 27.67
C LYS A 287 6.63 -1.75 26.32
N TRP A 288 7.41 -1.46 25.28
CA TRP A 288 7.21 -1.98 23.93
C TRP A 288 7.82 -3.37 23.79
N LEU A 289 7.12 -4.25 23.05
CA LEU A 289 7.68 -5.56 22.70
C LEU A 289 8.95 -5.39 21.85
N PHE A 290 8.90 -4.47 20.89
CA PHE A 290 9.99 -4.23 19.95
C PHE A 290 10.40 -2.76 20.02
N PRO A 291 11.20 -2.38 21.02
CA PRO A 291 11.65 -1.00 21.19
C PRO A 291 12.63 -0.57 20.11
N SER A 292 12.75 0.74 19.95
CA SER A 292 13.83 1.34 19.18
C SER A 292 15.19 0.98 19.78
N PRO A 293 16.22 0.70 18.98
CA PRO A 293 17.58 0.52 19.51
C PRO A 293 18.16 1.83 20.07
N ASN A 294 17.53 2.96 19.81
CA ASN A 294 17.92 4.25 20.38
C ASN A 294 17.58 4.26 21.89
N LYS A 295 18.59 4.38 22.74
CA LYS A 295 18.48 4.29 24.20
C LYS A 295 17.93 5.56 24.88
N PHE A 296 17.80 6.67 24.13
CA PHE A 296 17.40 7.95 24.72
C PHE A 296 15.91 8.10 24.93
N GLU A 297 15.09 7.34 24.18
CA GLU A 297 13.64 7.41 24.28
C GLU A 297 13.00 6.01 24.24
N ASP A 298 12.03 5.76 25.12
CA ASP A 298 11.25 4.52 25.11
C ASP A 298 10.13 4.61 24.07
N VAL A 299 10.51 4.46 22.81
CA VAL A 299 9.63 4.50 21.64
C VAL A 299 9.65 3.17 20.89
N PRO A 300 8.59 2.84 20.14
CA PRO A 300 8.56 1.62 19.34
C PRO A 300 9.56 1.71 18.19
N ARG A 301 9.96 0.57 17.66
CA ARG A 301 10.88 0.48 16.53
C ARG A 301 10.32 1.11 15.27
N ASP A 302 11.15 1.82 14.51
CA ASP A 302 10.80 2.46 13.26
C ASP A 302 10.38 1.42 12.19
N PRO A 303 9.16 1.58 11.59
CA PRO A 303 8.67 0.70 10.55
C PRO A 303 9.56 0.61 9.30
N CYS A 304 10.28 1.69 8.95
CA CYS A 304 11.18 1.69 7.80
C CYS A 304 12.44 0.85 8.09
N SER A 305 12.96 0.96 9.30
CA SER A 305 14.08 0.15 9.80
C SER A 305 13.75 -1.35 9.76
N CYS A 306 12.55 -1.75 10.25
CA CYS A 306 12.10 -3.14 10.21
C CYS A 306 11.99 -3.69 8.79
N ARG A 307 11.51 -2.89 7.83
CA ARG A 307 11.45 -3.31 6.42
C ARG A 307 12.84 -3.55 5.84
N LYS A 308 13.78 -2.64 6.09
CA LYS A 308 15.17 -2.78 5.64
C LYS A 308 15.82 -4.01 6.24
N ARG A 309 15.58 -4.26 7.53
CA ARG A 309 16.13 -5.42 8.23
C ARG A 309 15.57 -6.73 7.68
N LEU A 310 14.27 -6.82 7.43
CA LEU A 310 13.67 -7.99 6.79
C LEU A 310 14.32 -8.28 5.43
N SER A 311 14.55 -7.25 4.60
CA SER A 311 15.19 -7.41 3.29
C SER A 311 16.59 -8.01 3.41
N LEU A 312 17.40 -7.54 4.36
CA LEU A 312 18.75 -8.05 4.63
C LEU A 312 18.73 -9.48 5.16
N ILE A 313 17.85 -9.79 6.12
CA ILE A 313 17.74 -11.13 6.69
C ILE A 313 17.29 -12.14 5.62
N LEU A 314 16.35 -11.79 4.74
CA LEU A 314 15.96 -12.64 3.61
C LEU A 314 17.11 -12.89 2.64
N GLU A 315 17.91 -11.87 2.36
CA GLU A 315 19.10 -11.97 1.52
C GLU A 315 20.14 -12.92 2.16
N HIS A 316 20.46 -12.73 3.44
CA HIS A 316 21.40 -13.58 4.19
C HIS A 316 20.90 -15.04 4.32
N ALA A 317 19.60 -15.22 4.46
CA ALA A 317 18.96 -16.54 4.54
C ALA A 317 18.87 -17.27 3.18
N GLY A 318 19.28 -16.62 2.07
CA GLY A 318 19.11 -17.16 0.72
C GLY A 318 17.63 -17.38 0.35
N CYS A 319 16.74 -16.53 0.87
CA CYS A 319 15.32 -16.55 0.58
C CYS A 319 14.97 -15.53 -0.51
N LYS A 320 13.84 -15.75 -1.19
CA LYS A 320 13.32 -14.76 -2.12
C LYS A 320 12.95 -13.46 -1.37
N HIS A 321 13.11 -12.33 -2.04
CA HIS A 321 12.75 -11.05 -1.48
C HIS A 321 11.22 -10.89 -1.46
N VAL A 322 10.65 -10.75 -0.26
CA VAL A 322 9.23 -10.46 -0.08
C VAL A 322 9.04 -9.18 0.75
N PRO A 323 8.01 -8.37 0.47
CA PRO A 323 7.69 -7.21 1.30
C PRO A 323 7.19 -7.65 2.68
N PHE A 324 7.31 -6.78 3.70
CA PHE A 324 6.88 -7.11 5.07
C PHE A 324 5.42 -7.61 5.15
N HIS A 325 4.54 -7.07 4.32
CA HIS A 325 3.14 -7.50 4.30
C HIS A 325 2.95 -8.94 3.79
N ALA A 326 3.91 -9.46 3.04
CA ALA A 326 3.88 -10.85 2.60
C ALA A 326 4.04 -11.87 3.75
N LEU A 327 4.63 -11.48 4.89
CA LEU A 327 4.65 -12.35 6.08
C LEU A 327 3.23 -12.64 6.58
N ARG A 328 2.34 -11.66 6.51
CA ARG A 328 0.92 -11.84 6.82
C ARG A 328 0.21 -12.73 5.78
N HIS A 329 0.54 -12.57 4.50
CA HIS A 329 0.03 -13.46 3.46
C HIS A 329 0.56 -14.89 3.63
N THR A 330 1.82 -15.03 4.03
CA THR A 330 2.41 -16.34 4.38
C THR A 330 1.66 -17.00 5.53
N PHE A 331 1.43 -16.27 6.64
CA PHE A 331 0.62 -16.77 7.76
C PHE A 331 -0.76 -17.24 7.27
N ALA A 332 -1.46 -16.40 6.52
CA ALA A 332 -2.81 -16.70 6.08
C ALA A 332 -2.87 -17.92 5.14
N THR A 333 -1.91 -18.05 4.21
CA THR A 333 -1.80 -19.21 3.32
C THR A 333 -1.52 -20.49 4.12
N GLN A 334 -0.59 -20.44 5.08
CA GLN A 334 -0.29 -21.60 5.92
C GLN A 334 -1.47 -21.98 6.84
N ALA A 335 -2.13 -20.98 7.44
CA ALA A 335 -3.29 -21.22 8.30
C ALA A 335 -4.42 -21.96 7.56
N LEU A 336 -4.71 -21.55 6.31
CA LEU A 336 -5.67 -22.24 5.46
C LEU A 336 -5.20 -23.67 5.08
N ARG A 337 -3.93 -23.85 4.78
CA ARG A 337 -3.35 -25.17 4.49
C ARG A 337 -3.47 -26.13 5.68
N TYR A 338 -3.33 -25.60 6.90
CA TYR A 338 -3.49 -26.37 8.14
C TYR A 338 -4.94 -26.44 8.64
N GLY A 339 -5.91 -26.10 7.81
CA GLY A 339 -7.35 -26.33 8.06
C GLY A 339 -8.05 -25.23 8.84
N MET A 340 -7.45 -24.06 9.04
CA MET A 340 -8.18 -22.92 9.61
C MET A 340 -9.27 -22.48 8.64
N ASP A 341 -10.50 -22.33 9.11
CA ASP A 341 -11.58 -21.84 8.27
C ASP A 341 -11.42 -20.34 7.93
N VAL A 342 -11.96 -19.96 6.76
CA VAL A 342 -11.78 -18.62 6.19
C VAL A 342 -12.33 -17.51 7.09
N LYS A 343 -13.42 -17.77 7.83
CA LYS A 343 -14.06 -16.79 8.71
C LYS A 343 -13.19 -16.55 9.96
N THR A 344 -12.69 -17.61 10.57
CA THR A 344 -11.74 -17.55 11.67
C THR A 344 -10.45 -16.84 11.26
N LEU A 345 -9.92 -17.19 10.07
CA LEU A 345 -8.76 -16.49 9.52
C LEU A 345 -9.04 -14.99 9.32
N ALA A 346 -10.15 -14.63 8.67
CA ALA A 346 -10.51 -13.22 8.44
C ALA A 346 -10.59 -12.43 9.75
N THR A 347 -11.17 -13.04 10.79
CA THR A 347 -11.25 -12.45 12.14
C THR A 347 -9.86 -12.31 12.76
N THR A 348 -9.05 -13.36 12.72
CA THR A 348 -7.68 -13.38 13.30
C THR A 348 -6.79 -12.32 12.67
N ILE A 349 -6.82 -12.18 11.34
CA ILE A 349 -6.02 -11.17 10.65
C ILE A 349 -6.69 -9.79 10.62
N GLY A 350 -7.97 -9.67 11.00
CA GLY A 350 -8.72 -8.41 11.04
C GLY A 350 -8.99 -7.86 9.63
N HIS A 351 -9.57 -8.69 8.75
CA HIS A 351 -10.17 -8.25 7.50
C HIS A 351 -11.63 -7.83 7.76
N GLU A 352 -12.02 -6.71 7.18
CA GLU A 352 -13.38 -6.19 7.30
C GLU A 352 -14.41 -7.05 6.55
N SER A 353 -13.95 -7.72 5.47
CA SER A 353 -14.77 -8.61 4.63
C SER A 353 -14.06 -9.95 4.44
N VAL A 354 -14.80 -11.03 4.62
CA VAL A 354 -14.38 -12.40 4.30
C VAL A 354 -14.04 -12.53 2.81
N GLU A 355 -14.75 -11.80 1.96
CA GLU A 355 -14.49 -11.75 0.52
C GLU A 355 -13.06 -11.28 0.19
N THR A 356 -12.52 -10.34 0.97
CA THR A 356 -11.11 -9.92 0.84
C THR A 356 -10.16 -11.09 1.08
N THR A 357 -10.45 -11.94 2.07
CA THR A 357 -9.66 -13.13 2.38
C THR A 357 -9.77 -14.16 1.26
N LEU A 358 -10.98 -14.45 0.79
CA LEU A 358 -11.22 -15.37 -0.32
C LEU A 358 -10.53 -14.94 -1.60
N ASN A 359 -10.65 -13.67 -2.00
CA ASN A 359 -10.05 -13.16 -3.24
C ASN A 359 -8.51 -13.17 -3.23
N VAL A 360 -7.89 -13.08 -2.06
CA VAL A 360 -6.41 -13.09 -1.93
C VAL A 360 -5.88 -14.53 -1.86
N TYR A 361 -6.66 -15.47 -1.30
CA TYR A 361 -6.20 -16.84 -0.99
C TYR A 361 -6.97 -17.92 -1.76
N SER A 362 -7.63 -17.59 -2.87
CA SER A 362 -8.40 -18.53 -3.68
C SER A 362 -7.60 -19.79 -4.10
N HIS A 363 -6.30 -19.61 -4.40
CA HIS A 363 -5.43 -20.74 -4.76
C HIS A 363 -5.13 -21.69 -3.58
N ALA A 364 -5.19 -21.22 -2.34
CA ALA A 364 -5.02 -22.06 -1.15
C ALA A 364 -6.27 -22.91 -0.85
N THR A 365 -7.44 -22.51 -1.35
CA THR A 365 -8.69 -23.25 -1.19
C THR A 365 -8.74 -24.51 -2.05
N ASP A 366 -8.04 -24.56 -3.19
CA ASP A 366 -7.99 -25.76 -4.04
C ASP A 366 -7.23 -26.91 -3.35
N GLU A 367 -6.14 -26.61 -2.62
CA GLU A 367 -5.47 -27.59 -1.76
C GLU A 367 -6.33 -27.95 -0.54
N GLY A 368 -7.06 -26.98 0.01
CA GLY A 368 -8.03 -27.20 1.09
C GLY A 368 -9.16 -28.14 0.67
N LEU A 369 -9.68 -28.01 -0.56
CA LEU A 369 -10.69 -28.90 -1.12
C LEU A 369 -10.15 -30.34 -1.27
N LYS A 370 -8.91 -30.52 -1.72
CA LYS A 370 -8.26 -31.84 -1.78
C LYS A 370 -8.05 -32.44 -0.38
N SER A 371 -7.71 -31.62 0.61
CA SER A 371 -7.59 -32.06 2.01
C SER A 371 -8.94 -32.40 2.63
N ALA A 372 -9.97 -31.63 2.32
CA ALA A 372 -11.34 -31.91 2.74
C ALA A 372 -11.86 -33.21 2.11
N ALA A 373 -11.60 -33.43 0.81
CA ALA A 373 -11.94 -34.68 0.14
C ALA A 373 -11.28 -35.88 0.83
N ARG A 374 -9.99 -35.81 1.14
CA ARG A 374 -9.27 -36.88 1.89
C ARG A 374 -9.85 -37.09 3.29
N SER A 375 -10.27 -36.02 3.96
CA SER A 375 -10.91 -36.12 5.29
C SER A 375 -12.30 -36.75 5.19
N ILE A 376 -13.05 -36.44 4.13
CA ILE A 376 -14.34 -37.07 3.84
C ILE A 376 -14.13 -38.55 3.47
N ASP A 377 -13.15 -38.87 2.62
CA ASP A 377 -12.80 -40.27 2.28
C ASP A 377 -12.44 -41.07 3.52
N ARG A 378 -11.63 -40.47 4.43
CA ARG A 378 -11.29 -41.12 5.71
C ARG A 378 -12.53 -41.29 6.61
N ALA A 379 -13.39 -40.28 6.69
CA ALA A 379 -14.65 -40.39 7.47
C ALA A 379 -15.60 -41.41 6.85
N MET A 380 -15.69 -41.48 5.52
CA MET A 380 -16.48 -42.48 4.80
C MET A 380 -15.90 -43.90 4.96
N GLY A 381 -14.57 -44.06 4.96
CA GLY A 381 -13.89 -45.33 5.23
C GLY A 381 -14.23 -45.84 6.65
N VAL A 382 -14.21 -44.98 7.66
CA VAL A 382 -14.61 -45.34 9.03
C VAL A 382 -16.08 -45.74 9.09
N ILE A 383 -16.99 -45.06 8.36
CA ILE A 383 -18.43 -45.38 8.32
C ILE A 383 -18.69 -46.70 7.56
N SER A 384 -17.92 -46.97 6.52
CA SER A 384 -18.09 -48.18 5.67
C SER A 384 -17.36 -49.43 6.20
N GLY A 385 -16.59 -49.31 7.29
CA GLY A 385 -15.84 -50.40 7.89
C GLY A 385 -14.71 -50.97 7.01
N VAL A 386 -14.27 -50.20 6.01
CA VAL A 386 -13.12 -50.55 5.18
C VAL A 386 -11.91 -49.84 5.75
N ASP A 387 -11.16 -50.52 6.61
CA ASP A 387 -9.84 -50.07 7.07
C ASP A 387 -8.89 -50.11 5.88
N SER A 388 -8.61 -48.96 5.31
CA SER A 388 -7.47 -48.76 4.42
C SER A 388 -6.27 -48.33 5.26
N GLU A 389 -5.60 -49.30 5.87
CA GLU A 389 -4.22 -49.17 6.31
C GLU A 389 -3.33 -49.00 5.07
N GLU A 390 -2.99 -47.78 4.73
CA GLU A 390 -1.73 -47.44 4.07
C GLU A 390 -1.40 -46.02 4.51
N GLU A 391 -0.64 -45.91 5.61
CA GLU A 391 0.16 -44.75 5.92
C GLU A 391 1.27 -44.64 4.86
N GLU A 392 1.01 -43.94 3.77
CA GLU A 392 2.10 -43.39 2.98
C GLU A 392 2.81 -42.30 3.85
N ILE A 393 3.89 -42.74 4.47
CA ILE A 393 4.91 -41.85 5.00
C ILE A 393 5.41 -41.06 3.81
N ILE A 394 4.91 -39.84 3.65
CA ILE A 394 5.45 -38.88 2.70
C ILE A 394 6.84 -38.53 3.21
N GLU A 395 7.85 -39.25 2.75
CA GLU A 395 9.23 -38.82 2.86
C GLU A 395 9.32 -37.40 2.28
N PRO A 396 10.00 -36.46 2.94
CA PRO A 396 10.17 -35.12 2.43
C PRO A 396 10.83 -35.20 1.05
N VAL A 397 10.07 -34.84 0.01
CA VAL A 397 10.57 -34.75 -1.37
C VAL A 397 11.81 -33.88 -1.34
N LYS A 398 12.97 -34.47 -1.53
CA LYS A 398 14.24 -33.77 -1.73
C LYS A 398 14.05 -32.86 -2.95
N PRO A 399 14.24 -31.54 -2.80
CA PRO A 399 14.12 -30.64 -3.94
C PRO A 399 15.11 -31.03 -5.03
N PRO A 400 14.74 -30.90 -6.33
CA PRO A 400 15.62 -31.20 -7.42
C PRO A 400 16.91 -30.40 -7.26
N LYS A 401 18.04 -31.09 -7.26
CA LYS A 401 19.36 -30.48 -7.20
C LYS A 401 19.58 -29.72 -8.52
N THR A 402 19.28 -28.41 -8.55
CA THR A 402 19.90 -27.53 -9.54
C THR A 402 21.41 -27.50 -9.26
N PRO A 403 22.27 -27.60 -10.26
CA PRO A 403 23.69 -27.51 -10.06
C PRO A 403 24.02 -26.10 -9.52
N ARG A 404 24.28 -25.99 -8.24
CA ARG A 404 24.88 -24.77 -7.67
C ARG A 404 26.30 -24.73 -8.20
N GLU A 405 26.63 -23.71 -8.99
CA GLU A 405 28.03 -23.30 -9.13
C GLU A 405 28.59 -23.14 -7.73
N LYS A 406 29.55 -24.01 -7.39
CA LYS A 406 30.22 -23.96 -6.08
C LYS A 406 30.98 -22.66 -6.00
N TYR A 407 30.40 -21.66 -5.29
CA TYR A 407 31.17 -20.52 -4.85
C TYR A 407 32.32 -21.02 -3.96
N THR A 408 33.55 -20.93 -4.46
CA THR A 408 34.75 -21.18 -3.67
C THR A 408 35.14 -19.87 -3.00
N PRO A 409 35.06 -19.76 -1.65
CA PRO A 409 35.51 -18.56 -0.95
C PRO A 409 36.97 -18.32 -1.28
N TYR A 410 37.31 -17.07 -1.60
CA TYR A 410 38.69 -16.69 -1.81
C TYR A 410 39.52 -16.98 -0.55
N LYS A 411 40.43 -17.96 -0.61
CA LYS A 411 41.44 -18.27 0.42
C LYS A 411 42.65 -17.38 0.20
N GLY A 412 42.57 -16.13 0.65
CA GLY A 412 43.71 -15.22 0.67
C GLY A 412 44.78 -15.67 1.66
N LYS A 413 46.03 -15.24 1.44
CA LYS A 413 47.14 -15.44 2.39
C LYS A 413 46.78 -14.87 3.76
N LYS A 414 47.11 -15.60 4.85
CA LYS A 414 46.87 -15.10 6.23
C LYS A 414 47.65 -13.79 6.43
N ARG A 415 46.95 -12.74 6.81
CA ARG A 415 47.52 -11.42 7.12
C ARG A 415 48.20 -11.47 8.49
N LYS A 416 49.14 -10.55 8.70
CA LYS A 416 49.82 -10.39 10.01
C LYS A 416 48.79 -10.02 11.08
N PRO A 417 48.93 -10.49 12.34
CA PRO A 417 48.09 -10.05 13.44
C PRO A 417 48.04 -8.51 13.54
N GLY A 418 46.86 -7.94 13.80
CA GLY A 418 46.68 -6.49 13.89
C GLY A 418 46.32 -5.75 12.58
N THR A 419 46.41 -6.42 11.42
CA THR A 419 46.13 -5.76 10.11
C THR A 419 44.73 -5.99 9.57
N GLY A 420 43.79 -6.50 10.40
CA GLY A 420 42.45 -6.84 9.99
C GLY A 420 42.39 -7.95 8.93
N TYR A 421 41.19 -8.24 8.41
CA TYR A 421 41.07 -9.16 7.28
C TYR A 421 40.10 -8.61 6.22
N VAL A 422 40.31 -9.06 4.99
CA VAL A 422 39.43 -8.71 3.85
C VAL A 422 38.91 -10.00 3.24
N THR A 423 37.58 -10.08 3.04
CA THR A 423 36.89 -11.22 2.44
C THR A 423 35.92 -10.74 1.38
N GLN A 424 35.72 -11.55 0.36
CA GLN A 424 34.69 -11.29 -0.64
C GLN A 424 33.35 -11.80 -0.13
N VAL A 425 32.36 -10.91 -0.04
CA VAL A 425 31.01 -11.20 0.46
C VAL A 425 30.07 -11.52 -0.71
N SER A 426 30.28 -10.87 -1.85
CA SER A 426 29.54 -11.14 -3.10
C SER A 426 30.39 -10.77 -4.31
N LYS A 427 29.88 -11.07 -5.54
CA LYS A 427 30.60 -10.84 -6.82
C LYS A 427 31.20 -9.42 -6.94
N ASN A 428 30.54 -8.41 -6.35
CA ASN A 428 30.92 -7.00 -6.40
C ASN A 428 30.98 -6.34 -5.02
N CYS A 429 31.25 -7.10 -3.95
CA CYS A 429 31.33 -6.56 -2.60
C CYS A 429 32.41 -7.27 -1.79
N TRP A 430 33.35 -6.48 -1.27
CA TRP A 430 34.40 -6.91 -0.39
C TRP A 430 34.20 -6.27 0.98
N GLN A 431 34.39 -7.06 2.03
CA GLN A 431 34.31 -6.64 3.42
C GLN A 431 35.71 -6.63 4.03
N GLY A 432 36.10 -5.49 4.59
CA GLY A 432 37.23 -5.37 5.47
C GLY A 432 36.80 -5.31 6.94
N ARG A 433 37.44 -6.07 7.81
CA ARG A 433 37.13 -6.08 9.24
C ARG A 433 38.38 -5.90 10.08
N TYR A 434 38.31 -4.97 11.02
CA TYR A 434 39.32 -4.75 12.07
C TYR A 434 38.63 -4.86 13.44
N THR A 435 39.31 -5.54 14.38
CA THR A 435 38.74 -5.82 15.70
C THR A 435 39.81 -5.55 16.74
N PRO A 436 40.04 -4.29 17.16
CA PRO A 436 40.92 -3.97 18.25
C PRO A 436 40.34 -4.41 19.60
N THR A 437 41.22 -4.60 20.57
CA THR A 437 40.82 -4.84 21.95
C THR A 437 41.01 -3.53 22.73
N VAL A 438 39.96 -3.03 23.36
CA VAL A 438 39.93 -1.81 24.16
C VAL A 438 39.41 -2.19 25.54
N ASN A 439 40.19 -1.93 26.59
CA ASN A 439 39.82 -2.27 27.98
C ASN A 439 39.34 -3.73 28.16
N GLY A 440 39.98 -4.68 27.48
CA GLY A 440 39.64 -6.10 27.54
C GLY A 440 38.49 -6.52 26.62
N GLU A 441 37.75 -5.61 26.01
CA GLU A 441 36.66 -5.91 25.09
C GLU A 441 37.06 -5.79 23.60
N ARG A 442 36.62 -6.72 22.78
CA ARG A 442 36.87 -6.70 21.34
C ARG A 442 35.79 -5.87 20.62
N ILE A 443 36.18 -4.78 19.99
CA ILE A 443 35.27 -3.87 19.28
C ILE A 443 35.42 -4.07 17.76
N PRO A 444 34.52 -4.82 17.09
CA PRO A 444 34.63 -5.05 15.66
C PRO A 444 34.15 -3.82 14.86
N ARG A 445 34.93 -3.42 13.86
CA ARG A 445 34.57 -2.43 12.85
C ARG A 445 34.63 -3.05 11.46
N ASN A 446 33.61 -2.81 10.63
CA ASN A 446 33.50 -3.35 9.28
C ASN A 446 33.43 -2.21 8.27
N ILE A 447 34.08 -2.39 7.13
CA ILE A 447 33.95 -1.53 5.95
C ILE A 447 33.59 -2.37 4.73
N TYR A 448 33.03 -1.73 3.72
CA TYR A 448 32.65 -2.39 2.47
C TYR A 448 33.13 -1.59 1.27
N ALA A 449 33.51 -2.30 0.21
CA ALA A 449 33.90 -1.70 -1.07
C ALA A 449 33.56 -2.62 -2.25
N PRO A 450 33.37 -2.08 -3.46
CA PRO A 450 33.08 -2.88 -4.63
C PRO A 450 34.27 -3.70 -5.14
N THR A 451 35.50 -3.26 -4.87
CA THR A 451 36.72 -3.96 -5.25
C THR A 451 37.60 -4.30 -4.04
N LYS A 452 38.48 -5.30 -4.20
CA LYS A 452 39.38 -5.72 -3.13
C LYS A 452 40.36 -4.61 -2.76
N GLU A 453 40.94 -3.94 -3.76
CA GLU A 453 41.93 -2.87 -3.59
C GLU A 453 41.36 -1.66 -2.85
N GLU A 454 40.12 -1.27 -3.21
CA GLU A 454 39.44 -0.18 -2.52
C GLU A 454 39.06 -0.56 -1.08
N CYS A 455 38.69 -1.82 -0.84
CA CYS A 455 38.42 -2.33 0.49
C CYS A 455 39.70 -2.35 1.35
N GLU A 456 40.86 -2.71 0.78
CA GLU A 456 42.14 -2.70 1.46
C GLU A 456 42.58 -1.27 1.82
N LYS A 457 42.40 -0.30 0.93
CA LYS A 457 42.72 1.13 1.20
C LYS A 457 41.81 1.68 2.32
N LYS A 458 40.50 1.42 2.25
CA LYS A 458 39.56 1.84 3.30
C LYS A 458 39.83 1.16 4.64
N LEU A 459 40.26 -0.11 4.63
CA LEU A 459 40.60 -0.84 5.85
C LEU A 459 41.88 -0.27 6.49
N ALA A 460 42.89 0.04 5.69
CA ALA A 460 44.13 0.65 6.19
C ALA A 460 43.84 1.99 6.89
N LYS A 461 43.04 2.84 6.26
CA LYS A 461 42.63 4.12 6.85
C LYS A 461 41.81 3.93 8.13
N LEU A 462 40.86 2.99 8.17
CA LEU A 462 40.10 2.68 9.39
C LEU A 462 41.01 2.23 10.54
N ILE A 463 42.07 1.47 10.25
CA ILE A 463 43.02 0.99 11.25
C ILE A 463 43.83 2.17 11.80
N GLU A 464 44.29 3.09 10.95
CA GLU A 464 45.00 4.30 11.30
C GLU A 464 44.14 5.22 12.20
N ASP A 465 42.94 5.55 11.76
CA ASP A 465 41.94 6.36 12.49
C ASP A 465 41.69 5.75 13.91
N MET A 466 41.50 4.43 13.99
CA MET A 466 41.26 3.75 15.27
C MET A 466 42.52 3.67 16.17
N GLN A 467 43.70 3.61 15.60
CA GLN A 467 44.94 3.66 16.38
C GLN A 467 45.17 5.04 16.98
N GLU A 468 44.83 6.11 16.25
CA GLU A 468 44.86 7.48 16.76
C GLU A 468 43.84 7.69 17.89
N GLU A 469 42.58 7.23 17.70
CA GLU A 469 41.55 7.29 18.76
C GLU A 469 42.01 6.57 20.03
N LEU A 470 42.61 5.38 19.90
CA LEU A 470 43.12 4.60 21.03
C LEU A 470 44.32 5.26 21.72
N ALA A 471 45.17 5.94 20.97
CA ALA A 471 46.31 6.70 21.54
C ALA A 471 45.81 7.90 22.36
N ILE A 472 44.79 8.61 21.86
CA ILE A 472 44.16 9.72 22.57
C ILE A 472 43.51 9.25 23.88
N MET A 473 42.77 8.14 23.85
CA MET A 473 42.12 7.57 25.04
C MET A 473 43.15 7.14 26.09
N ARG A 474 44.25 6.48 25.71
CA ARG A 474 45.31 6.09 26.62
C ARG A 474 46.02 7.28 27.27
N ASN A 475 46.23 8.37 26.52
CA ASN A 475 46.81 9.60 27.05
C ASN A 475 45.86 10.29 28.04
N GLN A 476 44.54 10.27 27.78
CA GLN A 476 43.54 10.81 28.72
C GLN A 476 43.45 9.99 30.02
N GLU A 477 43.55 8.65 29.94
CA GLU A 477 43.57 7.78 31.11
C GLU A 477 44.85 7.96 31.95
N ALA A 478 46.01 8.15 31.30
CA ALA A 478 47.28 8.40 31.98
C ALA A 478 47.28 9.74 32.73
N VAL A 479 46.60 10.77 32.17
CA VAL A 479 46.47 12.07 32.85
C VAL A 479 45.51 11.98 34.05
N THR A 480 44.45 11.15 33.96
CA THR A 480 43.48 10.97 35.03
C THR A 480 43.98 10.10 36.17
N GLN A 481 44.99 9.25 35.95
CA GLN A 481 45.67 8.43 37.00
C GLN A 481 46.80 9.16 37.68
N SER A 482 47.25 10.30 37.15
CA SER A 482 48.33 11.13 37.72
C SER A 482 47.82 12.36 38.47
N MET A 483 46.50 12.53 38.60
CA MET A 483 45.81 13.46 39.51
C MET A 483 45.20 12.69 40.69
#